data_de1815478bc56914c1961f9c8ade2762
#
_entry.id   de1815478bc56914c1961f9c8ade2762
#
_cell.length_a   1.000
_cell.length_b   1.000
_cell.length_c   1.000
_cell.angle_alpha   90.00
_cell.angle_beta   90.00
_cell.angle_gamma   90.00
#
_symmetry.space_group_name_H-M   'P 1'
#
loop_
_entity.id
_entity.type
_entity.pdbx_description
1 polymer ?
#
loop_
_entity_poly.entity_id
_entity_poly.type
_entity_poly.pdbx_seq_one_letter_code
_entity_poly.pdbx_strand_id
1 'polypeptide(L)'
;MITFISLKSTICGKYQTVCSNVPGILLGIIKWNTLVSCLIVVAFTLIGQQVRACSINVIGVNFGSYDVFSNAALDSTGKIDVNCPSGVGYTIGLSAGSGIFTQRVMRNGAHSLNYNFFTAANRILVWGDASNSSVTVSGSSAGEIINHVVYGRIPHHQNVHAG
;
A
#
# COMPACT_ATOMS: atom_id res chain seq x y z
N MET A 1 -16.33 9.55 5.03
CA MET A 1 -15.05 9.16 5.63
C MET A 1 -14.18 8.57 4.53
N ILE A 2 -13.23 9.33 4.01
CA ILE A 2 -12.38 8.87 2.90
C ILE A 2 -10.95 8.83 3.43
N THR A 3 -10.48 7.64 3.76
CA THR A 3 -9.08 7.42 4.10
C THR A 3 -8.35 7.05 2.81
N PHE A 4 -7.53 7.96 2.26
CA PHE A 4 -6.69 7.65 1.13
C PHE A 4 -5.52 6.78 1.58
N ILE A 5 -5.51 5.54 1.14
CA ILE A 5 -4.37 4.63 1.29
C ILE A 5 -3.54 4.78 0.02
N SER A 6 -2.34 5.34 0.15
CA SER A 6 -1.37 5.39 -0.95
C SER A 6 -0.54 4.12 -0.93
N LEU A 7 -0.71 3.27 -1.94
CA LEU A 7 0.14 2.10 -2.16
C LEU A 7 1.26 2.50 -3.10
N LYS A 8 2.49 2.56 -2.60
CA LYS A 8 3.68 2.56 -3.45
C LYS A 8 4.17 1.13 -3.58
N SER A 9 3.86 0.47 -4.69
CA SER A 9 4.55 -0.76 -5.07
C SER A 9 5.82 -0.37 -5.80
N THR A 10 6.96 -0.45 -5.13
CA THR A 10 8.25 -0.32 -5.80
C THR A 10 8.61 -1.68 -6.38
N ILE A 11 8.29 -1.89 -7.66
CA ILE A 11 8.79 -3.03 -8.41
C ILE A 11 10.23 -2.70 -8.80
N CYS A 12 11.19 -3.08 -7.96
CA CYS A 12 12.59 -3.10 -8.36
C CYS A 12 12.89 -4.41 -9.09
N GLY A 13 12.50 -4.51 -10.36
CA GLY A 13 12.91 -5.56 -11.26
C GLY A 13 14.25 -5.21 -11.89
N LYS A 14 15.35 -5.80 -11.42
CA LYS A 14 16.62 -5.82 -12.14
C LYS A 14 16.44 -6.61 -13.43
N TYR A 15 16.23 -5.93 -14.53
CA TYR A 15 16.59 -6.44 -15.84
C TYR A 15 17.45 -5.38 -16.53
N GLN A 16 18.75 -5.52 -16.38
CA GLN A 16 19.70 -4.88 -17.28
C GLN A 16 19.56 -5.56 -18.65
N THR A 17 19.03 -4.82 -19.60
CA THR A 17 19.06 -5.17 -21.00
C THR A 17 20.51 -5.04 -21.45
N VAL A 18 21.18 -6.17 -21.58
CA VAL A 18 22.47 -6.24 -22.29
C VAL A 18 22.17 -6.17 -23.78
N CYS A 19 22.22 -4.97 -24.33
CA CYS A 19 22.40 -4.80 -25.77
C CYS A 19 23.89 -5.00 -26.09
N SER A 20 24.27 -6.23 -26.31
CA SER A 20 25.59 -6.52 -26.91
C SER A 20 25.52 -6.30 -28.41
N ASN A 21 26.39 -5.41 -28.89
CA ASN A 21 26.71 -5.16 -30.30
C ASN A 21 26.91 -6.46 -31.05
N VAL A 22 26.11 -6.65 -32.08
CA VAL A 22 26.42 -7.63 -33.12
C VAL A 22 27.05 -6.86 -34.31
N PRO A 23 28.33 -7.09 -34.66
CA PRO A 23 28.89 -6.49 -35.84
C PRO A 23 28.27 -7.14 -37.08
N GLY A 24 27.91 -6.30 -38.04
CA GLY A 24 27.42 -6.74 -39.31
C GLY A 24 28.44 -7.59 -40.06
N ILE A 25 27.96 -8.57 -40.78
CA ILE A 25 28.48 -9.06 -42.09
C ILE A 25 27.59 -10.24 -42.53
N LEU A 26 27.19 -10.16 -43.80
CA LEU A 26 26.66 -11.16 -44.71
C LEU A 26 25.15 -11.13 -45.00
N LEU A 27 24.86 -10.26 -45.95
CA LEU A 27 23.76 -10.50 -46.91
C LEU A 27 24.11 -11.75 -47.74
N GLY A 28 23.28 -12.76 -47.63
CA GLY A 28 23.35 -13.88 -48.53
C GLY A 28 22.50 -15.05 -48.06
N ILE A 29 21.37 -15.27 -48.76
CA ILE A 29 20.57 -16.51 -48.74
C ILE A 29 19.79 -16.75 -47.46
N ILE A 30 18.73 -15.98 -47.28
CA ILE A 30 17.67 -16.31 -46.32
C ILE A 30 16.81 -17.41 -46.91
N LYS A 31 17.12 -18.67 -46.60
CA LYS A 31 16.24 -19.82 -46.87
C LYS A 31 14.97 -19.66 -46.03
N TRP A 32 13.83 -20.07 -46.56
CA TRP A 32 12.49 -19.99 -46.02
C TRP A 32 12.37 -20.45 -44.55
N ASN A 33 13.29 -21.30 -44.08
CA ASN A 33 13.37 -21.76 -42.68
C ASN A 33 13.68 -20.64 -41.65
N THR A 34 14.33 -19.55 -42.04
CA THR A 34 14.67 -18.45 -41.10
C THR A 34 13.49 -17.53 -40.83
N LEU A 35 12.58 -17.38 -41.77
CA LEU A 35 11.32 -16.61 -41.54
C LEU A 35 10.41 -17.31 -40.56
N VAL A 36 10.26 -18.62 -40.64
CA VAL A 36 9.46 -19.40 -39.68
C VAL A 36 10.11 -19.38 -38.30
N SER A 37 11.45 -19.45 -38.21
CA SER A 37 12.16 -19.36 -36.92
C SER A 37 12.01 -17.97 -36.27
N CYS A 38 12.07 -16.88 -37.02
CA CYS A 38 11.83 -15.53 -36.51
C CYS A 38 10.37 -15.35 -36.04
N LEU A 39 9.40 -15.89 -36.76
CA LEU A 39 7.99 -15.84 -36.35
C LEU A 39 7.73 -16.61 -35.05
N ILE A 40 8.37 -17.74 -34.84
CA ILE A 40 8.28 -18.52 -33.61
C ILE A 40 8.92 -17.77 -32.42
N VAL A 41 10.07 -17.12 -32.62
CA VAL A 41 10.74 -16.32 -31.57
C VAL A 41 9.89 -15.11 -31.20
N VAL A 42 9.31 -14.40 -32.17
CA VAL A 42 8.41 -13.27 -31.91
C VAL A 42 7.12 -13.73 -31.22
N ALA A 43 6.56 -14.87 -31.59
CA ALA A 43 5.40 -15.44 -30.92
C ALA A 43 5.70 -15.84 -29.47
N PHE A 44 6.91 -16.33 -29.17
CA PHE A 44 7.33 -16.68 -27.80
C PHE A 44 7.57 -15.47 -26.91
N THR A 45 7.95 -14.31 -27.46
CA THR A 45 8.10 -13.08 -26.67
C THR A 45 6.77 -12.40 -26.34
N LEU A 46 5.68 -12.77 -27.00
CA LEU A 46 4.32 -12.32 -26.71
C LEU A 46 3.60 -13.16 -25.62
N ILE A 47 4.24 -14.20 -25.10
CA ILE A 47 3.68 -14.98 -23.98
C ILE A 47 3.74 -14.11 -22.72
N GLY A 48 2.64 -13.42 -22.56
CA GLY A 48 2.11 -12.74 -21.38
C GLY A 48 3.06 -12.44 -20.23
N GLN A 49 3.56 -11.24 -20.17
CA GLN A 49 3.98 -10.68 -18.88
C GLN A 49 2.72 -10.56 -18.03
N GLN A 50 2.47 -11.54 -17.20
CA GLN A 50 1.40 -11.44 -16.21
C GLN A 50 1.75 -10.29 -15.26
N VAL A 51 1.04 -9.20 -15.40
CA VAL A 51 1.09 -8.10 -14.42
C VAL A 51 0.60 -8.66 -13.09
N ARG A 52 1.54 -8.92 -12.20
CA ARG A 52 1.25 -9.41 -10.85
C ARG A 52 0.82 -8.22 -9.99
N ALA A 53 -0.48 -7.93 -10.01
CA ALA A 53 -1.06 -6.86 -9.19
C ALA A 53 -1.39 -7.38 -7.79
N CYS A 54 -1.10 -6.56 -6.77
CA CYS A 54 -1.62 -6.76 -5.43
C CYS A 54 -3.05 -6.21 -5.34
N SER A 55 -3.90 -6.86 -4.57
CA SER A 55 -5.20 -6.34 -4.17
C SER A 55 -5.24 -6.04 -2.68
N ILE A 56 -6.03 -5.05 -2.31
CA ILE A 56 -6.21 -4.62 -0.92
C ILE A 56 -7.68 -4.56 -0.61
N ASN A 57 -8.03 -5.09 0.57
CA ASN A 57 -9.34 -4.89 1.18
C ASN A 57 -9.17 -4.19 2.52
N VAL A 58 -9.97 -3.15 2.78
CA VAL A 58 -9.85 -2.33 4.00
C VAL A 58 -11.14 -2.34 4.76
N ILE A 59 -11.06 -2.75 6.03
CA ILE A 59 -12.10 -2.57 7.03
C ILE A 59 -11.69 -1.40 7.90
N GLY A 60 -12.38 -0.27 7.76
CA GLY A 60 -12.07 0.96 8.46
C GLY A 60 -12.19 0.84 9.98
N VAL A 61 -11.47 1.69 10.71
CA VAL A 61 -11.62 1.82 12.16
C VAL A 61 -12.94 2.52 12.45
N ASN A 62 -13.83 1.85 13.19
CA ASN A 62 -15.07 2.43 13.67
C ASN A 62 -14.95 2.69 15.18
N PHE A 63 -14.95 3.94 15.57
CA PHE A 63 -14.82 4.34 16.98
C PHE A 63 -16.15 4.34 17.74
N GLY A 64 -17.30 4.24 17.04
CA GLY A 64 -18.60 4.39 17.69
C GLY A 64 -18.82 5.82 18.20
N SER A 65 -19.49 5.95 19.36
CA SER A 65 -19.79 7.24 20.00
C SER A 65 -18.64 7.69 20.89
N TYR A 66 -18.25 8.95 20.76
CA TYR A 66 -17.26 9.59 21.64
C TYR A 66 -17.97 10.30 22.80
N ASP A 67 -17.59 9.94 24.02
CA ASP A 67 -18.07 10.59 25.23
C ASP A 67 -17.05 11.64 25.70
N VAL A 68 -17.43 12.91 25.68
CA VAL A 68 -16.60 14.05 26.07
C VAL A 68 -16.27 14.07 27.57
N PHE A 69 -17.05 13.38 28.40
CA PHE A 69 -16.86 13.28 29.85
C PHE A 69 -16.02 12.07 30.27
N SER A 70 -15.71 11.21 29.35
CA SER A 70 -14.87 10.03 29.62
C SER A 70 -13.44 10.44 29.96
N ASN A 71 -12.91 9.86 31.04
CA ASN A 71 -11.48 9.99 31.42
C ASN A 71 -10.58 8.98 30.71
N ALA A 72 -11.12 8.13 29.86
CA ALA A 72 -10.40 7.13 29.09
C ALA A 72 -10.41 7.47 27.60
N ALA A 73 -9.29 7.24 26.93
CA ALA A 73 -9.21 7.33 25.48
C ALA A 73 -10.12 6.28 24.83
N LEU A 74 -10.75 6.61 23.73
CA LEU A 74 -11.58 5.69 22.95
C LEU A 74 -10.71 4.96 21.94
N ASP A 75 -10.53 3.67 22.17
CA ASP A 75 -9.73 2.77 21.34
C ASP A 75 -10.62 1.93 20.43
N SER A 76 -10.16 1.71 19.23
CA SER A 76 -10.81 0.81 18.26
C SER A 76 -9.78 0.21 17.31
N THR A 77 -10.20 -0.75 16.52
CA THR A 77 -9.35 -1.40 15.52
C THR A 77 -10.03 -1.45 14.16
N GLY A 78 -9.21 -1.44 13.12
CA GLY A 78 -9.57 -1.75 11.77
C GLY A 78 -8.62 -2.82 11.21
N LYS A 79 -8.79 -3.16 9.94
CA LYS A 79 -7.99 -4.20 9.29
C LYS A 79 -7.68 -3.83 7.84
N ILE A 80 -6.47 -4.13 7.42
CA ILE A 80 -6.04 -4.06 6.03
C ILE A 80 -5.61 -5.47 5.61
N ASP A 81 -6.32 -6.04 4.65
CA ASP A 81 -5.98 -7.32 4.05
C ASP A 81 -5.21 -7.07 2.77
N VAL A 82 -4.00 -7.60 2.66
CA VAL A 82 -3.15 -7.51 1.48
C VAL A 82 -3.08 -8.88 0.83
N ASN A 83 -3.42 -8.95 -0.45
CA ASN A 83 -3.31 -10.17 -1.25
C ASN A 83 -2.41 -9.88 -2.46
N CYS A 84 -1.19 -10.35 -2.40
CA CYS A 84 -0.19 -10.25 -3.46
C CYS A 84 0.27 -11.65 -3.90
N PRO A 85 0.72 -11.82 -5.13
CA PRO A 85 1.40 -13.05 -5.54
C PRO A 85 2.64 -13.34 -4.68
N SER A 86 3.01 -14.62 -4.61
CA SER A 86 4.20 -15.04 -3.85
C SER A 86 5.45 -14.33 -4.32
N GLY A 87 6.31 -13.94 -3.36
CA GLY A 87 7.57 -13.24 -3.59
C GLY A 87 7.43 -11.74 -3.86
N VAL A 88 6.22 -11.18 -3.83
CA VAL A 88 6.02 -9.74 -4.01
C VAL A 88 6.14 -9.01 -2.68
N GLY A 89 7.09 -8.07 -2.59
CA GLY A 89 7.22 -7.15 -1.47
C GLY A 89 6.20 -6.01 -1.57
N TYR A 90 5.68 -5.55 -0.43
CA TYR A 90 4.76 -4.42 -0.35
C TYR A 90 5.07 -3.52 0.84
N THR A 91 4.61 -2.28 0.76
CA THR A 91 4.67 -1.32 1.86
C THR A 91 3.33 -0.59 1.96
N ILE A 92 2.80 -0.51 3.17
CA ILE A 92 1.53 0.13 3.47
C ILE A 92 1.82 1.44 4.21
N GLY A 93 1.45 2.54 3.59
CA GLY A 93 1.45 3.86 4.21
C GLY A 93 0.02 4.36 4.38
N LEU A 94 -0.25 5.07 5.47
CA LEU A 94 -1.52 5.75 5.71
C LEU A 94 -1.32 7.26 5.57
N SER A 95 -2.26 7.96 4.96
CA SER A 95 -2.21 9.42 4.87
C SER A 95 -2.52 10.09 6.23
N ALA A 96 -2.08 11.34 6.38
CA ALA A 96 -2.45 12.15 7.53
C ALA A 96 -3.92 12.63 7.50
N GLY A 97 -4.60 12.46 6.37
CA GLY A 97 -5.96 12.97 6.17
C GLY A 97 -6.01 14.50 6.24
N SER A 98 -6.98 15.04 6.98
CA SER A 98 -7.16 16.49 7.15
C SER A 98 -6.27 17.11 8.24
N GLY A 99 -5.37 16.32 8.87
CA GLY A 99 -4.44 16.76 9.91
C GLY A 99 -2.99 16.53 9.54
N ILE A 100 -2.17 16.27 10.55
CA ILE A 100 -0.78 15.86 10.44
C ILE A 100 -0.59 14.48 11.09
N PHE A 101 0.54 13.80 10.87
CA PHE A 101 0.74 12.46 11.40
C PHE A 101 0.75 12.40 12.92
N THR A 102 1.21 13.44 13.60
CA THR A 102 1.15 13.51 15.07
C THR A 102 -0.27 13.72 15.58
N GLN A 103 -1.17 14.26 14.74
CA GLN A 103 -2.55 14.58 15.11
C GLN A 103 -3.46 14.59 13.88
N ARG A 104 -4.06 13.45 13.59
CA ARG A 104 -5.10 13.36 12.56
C ARG A 104 -6.40 13.99 13.06
N VAL A 105 -7.20 14.51 12.14
CA VAL A 105 -8.44 15.23 12.48
C VAL A 105 -9.60 14.68 11.66
N MET A 106 -10.68 14.31 12.33
CA MET A 106 -12.01 14.12 11.72
C MET A 106 -12.78 15.44 11.82
N ARG A 107 -13.52 15.78 10.78
CA ARG A 107 -14.32 17.00 10.73
C ARG A 107 -15.77 16.69 10.43
N ASN A 108 -16.67 17.42 11.11
CA ASN A 108 -18.08 17.48 10.78
C ASN A 108 -18.50 18.97 10.84
N GLY A 109 -18.60 19.61 9.67
CA GLY A 109 -18.80 21.06 9.59
C GLY A 109 -17.67 21.83 10.28
N ALA A 110 -18.02 22.67 11.25
CA ALA A 110 -17.08 23.45 12.06
C ALA A 110 -16.43 22.64 13.20
N HIS A 111 -16.94 21.45 13.49
CA HIS A 111 -16.45 20.63 14.60
C HIS A 111 -15.33 19.72 14.16
N SER A 112 -14.34 19.51 15.05
CA SER A 112 -13.21 18.65 14.78
C SER A 112 -12.89 17.75 15.97
N LEU A 113 -12.51 16.50 15.69
CA LEU A 113 -12.13 15.51 16.68
C LEU A 113 -10.77 14.93 16.27
N ASN A 114 -9.81 14.99 17.18
CA ASN A 114 -8.47 14.46 16.95
C ASN A 114 -8.46 12.96 17.17
N TYR A 115 -7.70 12.27 16.33
CA TYR A 115 -7.48 10.83 16.45
C TYR A 115 -6.10 10.46 15.92
N ASN A 116 -5.69 9.21 16.11
CA ASN A 116 -4.52 8.70 15.38
C ASN A 116 -4.64 7.20 15.11
N PHE A 117 -3.78 6.71 14.20
CA PHE A 117 -3.61 5.30 13.88
C PHE A 117 -2.20 4.84 14.23
N PHE A 118 -2.11 3.60 14.72
CA PHE A 118 -0.86 3.02 15.20
C PHE A 118 -0.66 1.63 14.62
N THR A 119 0.59 1.20 14.56
CA THR A 119 0.97 -0.11 14.01
C THR A 119 0.80 -1.25 15.01
N ALA A 120 0.68 -0.95 16.30
CA ALA A 120 0.58 -1.96 17.36
C ALA A 120 -0.37 -1.52 18.49
N ALA A 121 -0.81 -2.49 19.29
CA ALA A 121 -1.75 -2.28 20.40
C ALA A 121 -1.19 -1.37 21.52
N ASN A 122 0.14 -1.25 21.65
CA ASN A 122 0.77 -0.32 22.59
C ASN A 122 0.65 1.16 22.18
N ARG A 123 0.27 1.44 20.90
CA ARG A 123 0.03 2.78 20.35
C ARG A 123 1.21 3.74 20.51
N ILE A 124 2.44 3.24 20.31
CA ILE A 124 3.67 4.04 20.36
C ILE A 124 4.00 4.58 18.98
N LEU A 125 4.00 3.71 17.95
CA LEU A 125 4.41 4.07 16.60
C LEU A 125 3.19 4.47 15.75
N VAL A 126 3.16 5.72 15.36
CA VAL A 126 2.11 6.25 14.47
C VAL A 126 2.28 5.65 13.08
N TRP A 127 1.21 5.03 12.56
CA TRP A 127 1.21 4.50 11.20
C TRP A 127 0.96 5.63 10.21
N GLY A 128 1.95 5.93 9.39
CA GLY A 128 1.91 7.00 8.38
C GLY A 128 2.63 6.58 7.10
N ASP A 129 3.39 7.50 6.52
CA ASP A 129 4.12 7.36 5.27
C ASP A 129 5.64 7.39 5.44
N ALA A 130 6.15 7.21 6.66
CA ALA A 130 7.54 7.34 7.07
C ALA A 130 8.05 8.79 7.12
N SER A 131 7.19 9.79 7.02
CA SER A 131 7.54 11.18 7.29
C SER A 131 7.09 11.61 8.70
N ASN A 132 7.65 12.71 9.21
CA ASN A 132 7.24 13.35 10.48
C ASN A 132 7.09 12.35 11.66
N SER A 133 8.10 11.53 11.86
CA SER A 133 8.12 10.48 12.91
C SER A 133 7.04 9.40 12.79
N SER A 134 6.38 9.31 11.66
CA SER A 134 5.49 8.20 11.35
C SER A 134 6.24 7.03 10.73
N VAL A 135 5.65 5.84 10.75
CA VAL A 135 6.24 4.64 10.15
C VAL A 135 5.30 4.01 9.14
N THR A 136 5.85 3.27 8.19
CA THR A 136 5.10 2.39 7.30
C THR A 136 5.17 0.96 7.80
N VAL A 137 4.28 0.10 7.31
CA VAL A 137 4.34 -1.35 7.51
C VAL A 137 4.70 -2.00 6.20
N SER A 138 5.78 -2.78 6.19
CA SER A 138 6.24 -3.52 5.01
C SER A 138 6.16 -5.01 5.25
N GLY A 139 5.97 -5.77 4.17
CA GLY A 139 5.92 -7.21 4.19
C GLY A 139 6.27 -7.82 2.84
N SER A 140 6.36 -9.14 2.80
CA SER A 140 6.51 -9.95 1.59
C SER A 140 5.42 -11.01 1.57
N SER A 141 4.74 -11.17 0.46
CA SER A 141 3.67 -12.13 0.32
C SER A 141 4.21 -13.53 0.01
N ALA A 142 3.64 -14.53 0.66
CA ALA A 142 3.80 -15.93 0.31
C ALA A 142 2.74 -16.43 -0.70
N GLY A 143 1.86 -15.55 -1.18
CA GLY A 143 0.72 -15.88 -2.04
C GLY A 143 -0.59 -16.04 -1.27
N GLU A 144 -0.58 -15.72 0.02
CA GLU A 144 -1.75 -15.75 0.90
C GLU A 144 -2.18 -14.33 1.31
N ILE A 145 -3.40 -14.22 1.84
CA ILE A 145 -3.90 -12.96 2.38
C ILE A 145 -3.21 -12.66 3.69
N ILE A 146 -2.53 -11.53 3.77
CA ILE A 146 -1.86 -11.05 4.98
C ILE A 146 -2.72 -9.96 5.61
N ASN A 147 -3.06 -10.15 6.89
CA ASN A 147 -3.88 -9.21 7.65
C ASN A 147 -2.99 -8.28 8.47
N HIS A 148 -3.25 -6.98 8.36
CA HIS A 148 -2.63 -5.95 9.19
C HIS A 148 -3.70 -5.25 10.01
N VAL A 149 -3.56 -5.30 11.34
CA VAL A 149 -4.47 -4.61 12.26
C VAL A 149 -4.07 -3.14 12.37
N VAL A 150 -5.03 -2.25 12.18
CA VAL A 150 -4.87 -0.81 12.40
C VAL A 150 -5.42 -0.49 13.77
N TYR A 151 -4.59 0.00 14.68
CA TYR A 151 -5.00 0.39 16.03
C TYR A 151 -5.33 1.88 16.04
N GLY A 152 -6.60 2.21 16.26
CA GLY A 152 -7.08 3.58 16.33
C GLY A 152 -7.22 4.05 17.77
N ARG A 153 -7.01 5.35 18.02
CA ARG A 153 -7.25 6.01 19.29
C ARG A 153 -7.79 7.42 19.08
N ILE A 154 -8.85 7.73 19.79
CA ILE A 154 -9.30 9.10 20.05
C ILE A 154 -8.91 9.45 21.47
N PRO A 155 -8.08 10.49 21.71
CA PRO A 155 -7.74 10.95 23.06
C PRO A 155 -9.00 11.40 23.82
N HIS A 156 -8.98 11.22 25.12
CA HIS A 156 -10.04 11.73 26.01
C HIS A 156 -9.99 13.26 26.14
N HIS A 157 -11.01 13.85 26.75
CA HIS A 157 -11.12 15.27 27.07
C HIS A 157 -11.01 16.22 25.87
N GLN A 158 -11.57 15.83 24.72
CA GLN A 158 -11.71 16.74 23.60
C GLN A 158 -13.05 17.47 23.69
N ASN A 159 -13.00 18.80 23.72
CA ASN A 159 -14.20 19.62 23.74
C ASN A 159 -14.82 19.69 22.33
N VAL A 160 -15.77 18.82 22.07
CA VAL A 160 -16.53 18.76 20.81
C VAL A 160 -18.02 18.82 21.12
N HIS A 161 -18.77 19.55 20.30
CA HIS A 161 -20.22 19.56 20.42
C HIS A 161 -20.79 18.28 19.79
N ALA A 162 -21.90 17.79 20.38
CA ALA A 162 -22.68 16.74 19.75
C ALA A 162 -23.21 17.25 18.39
N GLY A 163 -23.00 16.46 17.36
CA GLY A 163 -23.47 16.75 16.01
C GLY A 163 -24.85 16.11 15.75
#